data_2d8c20b565fce9819dbadd4fcdc3db8c
#
_entry.id   2d8c20b565fce9819dbadd4fcdc3db8c
#
_cell.length_a   1.000
_cell.length_b   1.000
_cell.length_c   1.000
_cell.angle_alpha   90.00
_cell.angle_beta   90.00
_cell.angle_gamma   90.00
#
_symmetry.space_group_name_H-M   'P 1'
#
loop_
_entity.id
_entity.type
_entity.pdbx_description
1 polymer ?
#
loop_
_entity_poly.entity_id
_entity_poly.type
_entity_poly.pdbx_seq_one_letter_code
_entity_poly.pdbx_strand_id
1 'polypeptide(L)'
;VDPKGRLSIPADFREVLADGFGDKLMIAPNGNALDVYPERTWKELEGKVSELPLLDPDRRKFQYLYLSGGKAVMLDPQGRIQIPQNYRERGGLVKDVEIVSMMTYFEIWDKERWAHFQRDNAGPLDDLRERLASKGV
;
A
#
# COMPACT_ATOMS: atom_id res chain seq x y z
N VAL A 1 11.61 -9.34 -5.15
CA VAL A 1 10.68 -10.49 -5.04
C VAL A 1 11.36 -11.71 -5.62
N ASP A 2 11.43 -12.79 -4.87
CA ASP A 2 12.02 -14.02 -5.34
C ASP A 2 11.07 -14.80 -6.27
N PRO A 3 11.55 -15.89 -6.93
CA PRO A 3 10.69 -16.65 -7.86
C PRO A 3 9.43 -17.25 -7.23
N LYS A 4 9.42 -17.43 -5.92
CA LYS A 4 8.24 -17.93 -5.17
C LYS A 4 7.31 -16.82 -4.70
N GLY A 5 7.59 -15.58 -5.02
CA GLY A 5 6.80 -14.42 -4.63
C GLY A 5 7.09 -13.91 -3.23
N ARG A 6 8.18 -14.33 -2.61
CA ARG A 6 8.56 -13.87 -1.26
C ARG A 6 9.31 -12.55 -1.35
N LEU A 7 8.97 -11.64 -0.46
CA LEU A 7 9.62 -10.34 -0.34
C LEU A 7 10.00 -10.09 1.11
N SER A 8 11.28 -9.77 1.34
CA SER A 8 11.73 -9.35 2.67
C SER A 8 11.29 -7.92 2.94
N ILE A 9 10.64 -7.73 4.07
CA ILE A 9 10.24 -6.40 4.52
C ILE A 9 11.37 -5.81 5.35
N PRO A 10 11.89 -4.62 5.01
CA PRO A 10 12.98 -4.00 5.76
C PRO A 10 12.63 -3.80 7.24
N ALA A 11 13.65 -3.85 8.10
CA ALA A 11 13.48 -3.76 9.55
C ALA A 11 12.69 -2.51 9.98
N ASP A 12 12.95 -1.37 9.34
CA ASP A 12 12.26 -0.11 9.65
C ASP A 12 10.75 -0.23 9.47
N PHE A 13 10.32 -0.90 8.40
CA PHE A 13 8.89 -1.14 8.14
C PHE A 13 8.32 -2.18 9.09
N ARG A 14 9.13 -3.19 9.47
CA ARG A 14 8.70 -4.21 10.43
C ARG A 14 8.43 -3.63 11.81
N GLU A 15 9.20 -2.64 12.22
CA GLU A 15 8.98 -1.94 13.50
C GLU A 15 7.61 -1.26 13.53
N VAL A 16 7.25 -0.57 12.45
CA VAL A 16 5.92 0.05 12.32
C VAL A 16 4.82 -1.01 12.36
N LEU A 17 5.06 -2.17 11.76
CA LEU A 17 4.09 -3.27 11.70
C LEU A 17 4.00 -4.03 13.03
N ALA A 18 5.12 -4.13 13.77
CA ALA A 18 5.20 -4.90 15.01
C ALA A 18 4.65 -4.16 16.24
N ASP A 19 4.36 -2.87 16.11
CA ASP A 19 3.97 -2.02 17.23
C ASP A 19 2.53 -2.31 17.71
N GLY A 20 2.35 -3.52 18.25
CA GLY A 20 1.07 -3.98 18.77
C GLY A 20 0.10 -4.54 17.77
N PHE A 21 0.51 -4.75 16.51
CA PHE A 21 -0.40 -5.11 15.41
C PHE A 21 -0.32 -6.55 14.95
N GLY A 22 0.61 -7.35 15.50
CA GLY A 22 0.79 -8.74 15.06
C GLY A 22 1.42 -8.83 13.67
N ASP A 23 1.41 -10.05 13.12
CA ASP A 23 2.10 -10.38 11.86
C ASP A 23 1.18 -10.38 10.65
N LYS A 24 -0.09 -10.03 10.82
CA LYS A 24 -1.08 -10.05 9.74
C LYS A 24 -1.13 -8.71 9.02
N LEU A 25 -0.94 -8.77 7.72
CA LEU A 25 -0.97 -7.61 6.84
C LEU A 25 -2.07 -7.78 5.81
N MET A 26 -2.57 -6.65 5.29
CA MET A 26 -3.52 -6.66 4.18
C MET A 26 -2.83 -6.06 2.95
N ILE A 27 -2.85 -6.79 1.85
CA ILE A 27 -2.34 -6.29 0.58
C ILE A 27 -3.50 -5.98 -0.36
N ALA A 28 -3.37 -4.91 -1.12
CA ALA A 28 -4.39 -4.47 -2.07
C ALA A 28 -3.76 -3.75 -3.27
N PRO A 29 -4.06 -4.17 -4.50
CA PRO A 29 -3.61 -3.43 -5.68
C PRO A 29 -4.30 -2.08 -5.77
N ASN A 30 -3.53 -1.03 -6.11
CA ASN A 30 -4.07 0.34 -6.23
C ASN A 30 -4.09 0.88 -7.68
N GLY A 31 -3.82 0.01 -8.66
CA GLY A 31 -3.76 0.39 -10.07
C GLY A 31 -2.34 0.71 -10.56
N ASN A 32 -1.44 1.10 -9.67
CA ASN A 32 -0.04 1.43 -10.01
C ASN A 32 0.96 0.52 -9.29
N ALA A 33 0.58 0.06 -8.11
CA ALA A 33 1.44 -0.67 -7.20
C ALA A 33 0.60 -1.57 -6.30
N LEU A 34 1.23 -2.15 -5.30
CA LEU A 34 0.56 -2.97 -4.29
C LEU A 34 0.65 -2.26 -2.95
N ASP A 35 -0.49 -1.93 -2.36
CA ASP A 35 -0.54 -1.37 -1.01
C ASP A 35 -0.42 -2.47 0.03
N VAL A 36 0.28 -2.17 1.12
CA VAL A 36 0.43 -3.07 2.26
C VAL A 36 0.07 -2.32 3.54
N TYR A 37 -0.96 -2.81 4.22
CA TYR A 37 -1.47 -2.21 5.45
C TYR A 37 -1.26 -3.15 6.62
N PRO A 38 -0.91 -2.62 7.82
CA PRO A 38 -1.19 -3.34 9.03
C PRO A 38 -2.69 -3.64 9.11
N GLU A 39 -3.07 -4.80 9.64
CA GLU A 39 -4.49 -5.17 9.71
C GLU A 39 -5.34 -4.10 10.38
N ARG A 40 -4.84 -3.52 11.47
CA ARG A 40 -5.55 -2.46 12.20
C ARG A 40 -5.84 -1.24 11.32
N THR A 41 -4.84 -0.79 10.55
CA THR A 41 -5.00 0.36 9.66
C THR A 41 -6.02 0.07 8.56
N TRP A 42 -6.01 -1.14 8.03
CA TRP A 42 -7.01 -1.57 7.05
C TRP A 42 -8.42 -1.56 7.64
N LYS A 43 -8.59 -2.06 8.86
CA LYS A 43 -9.88 -2.05 9.54
C LYS A 43 -10.38 -0.64 9.83
N GLU A 44 -9.47 0.28 10.14
CA GLU A 44 -9.81 1.69 10.30
C GLU A 44 -10.32 2.30 8.99
N LEU A 45 -9.69 1.96 7.87
CA LEU A 45 -10.14 2.39 6.55
C LEU A 45 -11.53 1.82 6.24
N GLU A 46 -11.75 0.54 6.46
CA GLU A 46 -13.05 -0.09 6.29
C GLU A 46 -14.12 0.56 7.17
N GLY A 47 -13.77 0.88 8.41
CA GLY A 47 -14.66 1.57 9.34
C GLY A 47 -15.09 2.94 8.84
N LYS A 48 -14.16 3.72 8.31
CA LYS A 48 -14.47 5.04 7.74
C LYS A 48 -15.39 4.94 6.53
N VAL A 49 -15.13 3.97 5.66
CA VAL A 49 -15.97 3.75 4.48
C VAL A 49 -17.37 3.33 4.90
N SER A 50 -17.50 2.49 5.93
CA SER A 50 -18.79 2.02 6.43
C SER A 50 -19.64 3.11 7.08
N GLU A 51 -19.05 4.24 7.47
CA GLU A 51 -19.77 5.39 8.01
C GLU A 51 -20.51 6.19 6.93
N LEU A 52 -20.13 6.02 5.66
CA LEU A 52 -20.84 6.65 4.56
C LEU A 52 -22.20 5.99 4.35
N PRO A 53 -23.20 6.74 3.80
CA PRO A 53 -24.50 6.14 3.49
C PRO A 53 -24.35 4.91 2.60
N LEU A 54 -25.16 3.89 2.87
CA LEU A 54 -25.09 2.62 2.14
C LEU A 54 -25.24 2.77 0.63
N LEU A 55 -26.07 3.72 0.21
CA LEU A 55 -26.34 3.97 -1.22
C LEU A 55 -25.43 5.04 -1.83
N ASP A 56 -24.44 5.52 -1.08
CA ASP A 56 -23.48 6.49 -1.62
C ASP A 56 -22.72 5.85 -2.80
N PRO A 57 -22.76 6.46 -4.00
CA PRO A 57 -22.11 5.87 -5.18
C PRO A 57 -20.59 5.72 -5.06
N ASP A 58 -19.94 6.65 -4.38
CA ASP A 58 -18.48 6.62 -4.20
C ASP A 58 -18.08 5.52 -3.22
N ARG A 59 -18.86 5.31 -2.16
CA ARG A 59 -18.66 4.19 -1.23
C ARG A 59 -18.68 2.87 -1.97
N ARG A 60 -19.72 2.65 -2.78
CA ARG A 60 -19.90 1.41 -3.51
C ARG A 60 -18.78 1.20 -4.54
N LYS A 61 -18.43 2.25 -5.26
CA LYS A 61 -17.36 2.21 -6.25
C LYS A 61 -16.00 1.90 -5.62
N PHE A 62 -15.69 2.51 -4.49
CA PHE A 62 -14.46 2.25 -3.76
C PHE A 62 -14.38 0.82 -3.26
N GLN A 63 -15.50 0.27 -2.77
CA GLN A 63 -15.58 -1.13 -2.38
C GLN A 63 -15.26 -2.07 -3.55
N TYR A 64 -15.83 -1.80 -4.74
CA TYR A 64 -15.58 -2.61 -5.93
C TYR A 64 -14.15 -2.49 -6.43
N LEU A 65 -13.62 -1.27 -6.49
CA LEU A 65 -12.34 -1.02 -7.14
C LEU A 65 -11.14 -1.27 -6.21
N TYR A 66 -11.34 -1.22 -4.92
CA TYR A 66 -10.23 -1.28 -3.98
C TYR A 66 -10.42 -2.28 -2.85
N LEU A 67 -11.42 -2.09 -1.99
CA LEU A 67 -11.55 -2.90 -0.78
C LEU A 67 -11.75 -4.39 -1.08
N SER A 68 -12.48 -4.71 -2.15
CA SER A 68 -12.70 -6.11 -2.56
C SER A 68 -11.41 -6.83 -2.95
N GLY A 69 -10.37 -6.06 -3.30
CA GLY A 69 -9.05 -6.61 -3.65
C GLY A 69 -8.14 -6.87 -2.45
N GLY A 70 -8.58 -6.56 -1.25
CA GLY A 70 -7.79 -6.80 -0.05
C GLY A 70 -7.62 -8.29 0.25
N LYS A 71 -6.38 -8.68 0.55
CA LYS A 71 -6.04 -10.05 0.91
C LYS A 71 -5.10 -10.06 2.11
N ALA A 72 -5.39 -10.92 3.07
CA ALA A 72 -4.53 -11.10 4.22
C ALA A 72 -3.29 -11.92 3.84
N VAL A 73 -2.14 -11.46 4.30
CA VAL A 73 -0.88 -12.21 4.22
C VAL A 73 -0.20 -12.16 5.58
N MET A 74 0.61 -13.17 5.87
CA MET A 74 1.31 -13.25 7.15
C MET A 74 2.79 -12.95 6.94
N LEU A 75 3.35 -12.17 7.87
CA LEU A 75 4.78 -11.96 7.96
C LEU A 75 5.40 -13.24 8.55
N ASP A 76 6.36 -13.83 7.88
CA ASP A 76 7.01 -15.04 8.36
C ASP A 76 8.09 -14.71 9.41
N PRO A 77 8.66 -15.72 10.11
CA PRO A 77 9.69 -15.47 11.12
C PRO A 77 10.95 -14.78 10.60
N GLN A 78 11.24 -14.86 9.31
CA GLN A 78 12.36 -14.17 8.68
C GLN A 78 12.01 -12.75 8.21
N GLY A 79 10.79 -12.28 8.49
CA GLY A 79 10.34 -10.95 8.10
C GLY A 79 9.97 -10.83 6.62
N ARG A 80 9.52 -11.91 6.02
CA ARG A 80 9.09 -11.93 4.61
C ARG A 80 7.59 -12.11 4.50
N ILE A 81 7.01 -11.57 3.43
CA ILE A 81 5.64 -11.90 3.03
C ILE A 81 5.68 -12.66 1.71
N GLN A 82 4.68 -13.49 1.47
CA GLN A 82 4.49 -14.15 0.20
C GLN A 82 3.34 -13.47 -0.55
N ILE A 83 3.66 -12.93 -1.72
CA ILE A 83 2.70 -12.22 -2.56
C ILE A 83 2.20 -13.20 -3.62
N PRO A 84 0.90 -13.55 -3.65
CA PRO A 84 0.35 -14.43 -4.67
C PRO A 84 0.60 -13.90 -6.08
N GLN A 85 0.74 -14.80 -7.06
CA GLN A 85 1.09 -14.42 -8.42
C GLN A 85 0.13 -13.41 -9.04
N ASN A 86 -1.18 -13.59 -8.85
CA ASN A 86 -2.17 -12.65 -9.37
C ASN A 86 -2.04 -11.25 -8.76
N TYR A 87 -1.62 -11.16 -7.50
CA TYR A 87 -1.37 -9.86 -6.85
C TYR A 87 -0.09 -9.22 -7.38
N ARG A 88 0.95 -10.02 -7.64
CA ARG A 88 2.16 -9.50 -8.27
C ARG A 88 1.86 -8.93 -9.66
N GLU A 89 1.06 -9.62 -10.44
CA GLU A 89 0.64 -9.16 -11.77
C GLU A 89 -0.17 -7.88 -11.69
N ARG A 90 -1.17 -7.83 -10.81
CA ARG A 90 -2.01 -6.64 -10.63
C ARG A 90 -1.25 -5.45 -10.09
N GLY A 91 -0.25 -5.69 -9.24
CA GLY A 91 0.66 -4.65 -8.74
C GLY A 91 1.75 -4.27 -9.72
N GLY A 92 1.86 -4.98 -10.83
CA GLY A 92 2.89 -4.74 -11.84
C GLY A 92 4.29 -5.12 -11.40
N LEU A 93 4.42 -5.98 -10.39
CA LEU A 93 5.70 -6.38 -9.81
C LEU A 93 6.37 -7.46 -10.67
N VAL A 94 7.60 -7.21 -11.10
CA VAL A 94 8.37 -8.17 -11.89
C VAL A 94 9.44 -8.84 -11.03
N LYS A 95 10.48 -8.13 -10.65
CA LYS A 95 11.60 -8.68 -9.86
C LYS A 95 12.05 -7.69 -8.79
N ASP A 96 12.64 -6.60 -9.22
CA ASP A 96 13.15 -5.56 -8.32
C ASP A 96 12.05 -4.60 -7.96
N VAL A 97 11.93 -4.30 -6.68
CA VAL A 97 10.86 -3.46 -6.15
C VAL A 97 11.41 -2.30 -5.32
N GLU A 98 10.61 -1.27 -5.20
CA GLU A 98 10.85 -0.15 -4.30
C GLU A 98 9.73 -0.14 -3.27
N ILE A 99 10.09 -0.06 -1.99
CA ILE A 99 9.12 0.06 -0.91
C ILE A 99 9.03 1.51 -0.50
N VAL A 100 7.84 2.08 -0.60
CA VAL A 100 7.59 3.50 -0.38
C VAL A 100 6.70 3.67 0.84
N SER A 101 7.19 4.39 1.85
CA SER A 101 6.42 4.66 3.06
C SER A 101 5.33 5.69 2.80
N MET A 102 4.12 5.38 3.23
CA MET A 102 2.96 6.28 3.17
C MET A 102 2.45 6.62 4.58
N MET A 103 3.36 6.66 5.55
CA MET A 103 3.13 6.98 6.97
C MET A 103 2.41 5.87 7.74
N THR A 104 1.17 5.56 7.41
CA THR A 104 0.36 4.54 8.11
C THR A 104 0.32 3.19 7.41
N TYR A 105 0.83 3.13 6.19
CA TYR A 105 0.96 1.93 5.38
C TYR A 105 2.14 2.13 4.44
N PHE A 106 2.43 1.15 3.60
CA PHE A 106 3.46 1.33 2.57
C PHE A 106 3.01 0.74 1.24
N GLU A 107 3.70 1.14 0.19
CA GLU A 107 3.45 0.67 -1.17
C GLU A 107 4.64 -0.12 -1.68
N ILE A 108 4.38 -1.18 -2.42
CA ILE A 108 5.41 -1.93 -3.12
C ILE A 108 5.25 -1.61 -4.60
N TRP A 109 6.24 -0.95 -5.16
CA TRP A 109 6.28 -0.57 -6.57
C TRP A 109 7.29 -1.40 -7.32
N ASP A 110 6.98 -1.74 -8.55
CA ASP A 110 8.02 -2.17 -9.49
C ASP A 110 9.04 -1.04 -9.62
N LYS A 111 10.33 -1.39 -9.56
CA LYS A 111 11.40 -0.39 -9.50
C LYS A 111 11.41 0.55 -10.70
N GLU A 112 11.20 0.01 -11.91
CA GLU A 112 11.14 0.84 -13.12
C GLU A 112 9.89 1.71 -13.15
N ARG A 113 8.75 1.18 -12.75
CA ARG A 113 7.50 1.95 -12.66
C ARG A 113 7.62 3.09 -11.66
N TRP A 114 8.26 2.85 -10.54
CA TRP A 114 8.50 3.89 -9.54
C TRP A 114 9.36 5.02 -10.12
N ALA A 115 10.42 4.67 -10.84
CA ALA A 115 11.28 5.67 -11.49
C ALA A 115 10.51 6.50 -12.53
N HIS A 116 9.63 5.88 -13.32
CA HIS A 116 8.76 6.58 -14.27
C HIS A 116 7.77 7.50 -13.54
N PHE A 117 7.13 7.00 -12.51
CA PHE A 117 6.19 7.79 -11.72
C PHE A 117 6.85 9.02 -11.12
N GLN A 118 8.06 8.88 -10.59
CA GLN A 118 8.81 10.01 -10.04
C GLN A 118 9.14 11.05 -11.10
N ARG A 119 9.53 10.62 -12.30
CA ARG A 119 9.82 11.54 -13.41
C ARG A 119 8.57 12.28 -13.86
N ASP A 120 7.46 11.58 -14.01
CA ASP A 120 6.20 12.14 -14.49
C ASP A 120 5.56 13.10 -13.48
N ASN A 121 5.89 12.91 -12.19
CA ASN A 121 5.34 13.71 -11.10
C ASN A 121 6.39 14.62 -10.46
N ALA A 122 7.54 14.81 -11.10
CA ALA A 122 8.58 15.72 -10.64
C ALA A 122 8.14 17.16 -10.89
N GLY A 123 7.42 17.74 -9.95
CA GLY A 123 7.03 19.14 -9.96
C GLY A 123 7.88 19.94 -8.96
N PRO A 124 7.79 21.27 -9.00
CA PRO A 124 8.49 22.10 -8.03
C PRO A 124 7.99 21.81 -6.60
N LEU A 125 8.86 21.28 -5.78
CA LEU A 125 8.54 20.96 -4.38
C LEU A 125 8.10 22.20 -3.62
N ASP A 126 8.71 23.34 -3.92
CA ASP A 126 8.40 24.61 -3.25
C ASP A 126 6.96 25.04 -3.49
N ASP A 127 6.46 24.90 -4.72
CA ASP A 127 5.06 25.21 -5.05
C ASP A 127 4.10 24.31 -4.29
N LEU A 128 4.44 23.04 -4.16
CA LEU A 128 3.65 22.10 -3.39
C LEU A 128 3.64 22.45 -1.91
N ARG A 129 4.78 22.83 -1.36
CA ARG A 129 4.90 23.29 0.03
C ARG A 129 4.03 24.51 0.30
N GLU A 130 3.98 25.46 -0.64
CA GLU A 130 3.12 26.64 -0.52
C GLU A 130 1.65 26.25 -0.46
N ARG A 131 1.22 25.34 -1.34
CA ARG A 131 -0.16 24.87 -1.31
C ARG A 131 -0.51 24.13 -0.01
N LEU A 132 0.43 23.34 0.50
CA LEU A 132 0.24 22.65 1.78
C LEU A 132 0.23 23.61 2.96
N ALA A 133 1.06 24.66 2.92
CA ALA A 133 1.07 25.69 3.96
C ALA A 133 -0.30 26.36 4.10
N SER A 134 -1.01 26.60 2.99
CA SER A 134 -2.36 27.14 3.01
C SER A 134 -3.38 26.18 3.63
N LYS A 135 -3.06 24.89 3.73
CA LYS A 135 -3.89 23.84 4.34
C LYS A 135 -3.44 23.50 5.78
N GLY A 136 -2.49 24.27 6.33
CA GLY A 136 -2.02 24.07 7.69
C GLY A 136 -0.84 23.13 7.85
N VAL A 137 -0.16 22.80 6.77
CA VAL A 137 1.01 21.90 6.82
C VAL A 137 2.33 22.65 6.79
#